data_0f3d4c5a93e21864393649f1fbc1cb96
#
_entry.id   0f3d4c5a93e21864393649f1fbc1cb96
#
_cell.length_a   1.000
_cell.length_b   1.000
_cell.length_c   1.000
_cell.angle_alpha   90.00
_cell.angle_beta   90.00
_cell.angle_gamma   90.00
#
_symmetry.space_group_name_H-M   'P 1'
#
loop_
_entity.id
_entity.type
_entity.pdbx_description
1 polymer ?
#
loop_
_entity_poly.entity_id
_entity_poly.type
_entity_poly.pdbx_seq_one_letter_code
_entity_poly.pdbx_strand_id
1 'polypeptide(L)'
;AEATTSRRDFLKYLGFTTAAATIAASCETQVRKAIPYAIKPENVTPGVPLMFASTYVDGGEAVPVLVRTREGRPIKIEGNWDSKLTEGATTARIQGSVLNLYDAARIKFPMLDGKESTWETIDKMMTETLPVAGPIYLVTSSVNSISSADAVAQFVGKYPSAKHIMYDAISYS
;
A
#
# COMPACT_ATOMS: atom_id res chain seq x y z
N ALA A 1 62.44 11.26 13.93
CA ALA A 1 61.70 12.34 13.34
C ALA A 1 60.31 12.36 13.96
N GLU A 2 60.05 13.30 14.91
CA GLU A 2 58.69 13.52 15.46
C GLU A 2 57.85 14.22 14.40
N ALA A 3 56.81 13.53 13.97
CA ALA A 3 55.83 14.14 13.07
C ALA A 3 54.91 15.10 13.87
N THR A 4 55.23 16.39 13.88
CA THR A 4 54.38 17.42 14.48
C THR A 4 53.15 17.66 13.59
N THR A 5 52.06 17.03 13.93
CA THR A 5 50.77 17.25 13.25
C THR A 5 50.20 18.60 13.64
N SER A 6 49.96 19.48 12.67
CA SER A 6 49.31 20.76 12.90
C SER A 6 47.88 20.58 13.40
N ARG A 7 47.38 21.49 14.29
CA ARG A 7 45.99 21.48 14.76
C ARG A 7 44.98 21.45 13.61
N ARG A 8 45.31 22.12 12.50
CA ARG A 8 44.47 22.16 11.29
C ARG A 8 44.44 20.78 10.58
N ASP A 9 45.57 20.08 10.54
CA ASP A 9 45.66 18.78 9.91
C ASP A 9 44.97 17.71 10.77
N PHE A 10 45.06 17.80 12.10
CA PHE A 10 44.30 16.98 13.03
C PHE A 10 42.80 17.12 12.82
N LEU A 11 42.25 18.32 12.70
CA LEU A 11 40.85 18.57 12.45
C LEU A 11 40.40 18.04 11.08
N LYS A 12 41.22 18.14 10.05
CA LYS A 12 40.94 17.56 8.74
C LYS A 12 40.84 16.01 8.82
N TYR A 13 41.82 15.39 9.46
CA TYR A 13 41.80 13.94 9.63
C TYR A 13 40.60 13.46 10.47
N LEU A 14 40.26 14.16 11.54
CA LEU A 14 39.11 13.87 12.37
C LEU A 14 37.78 14.01 11.57
N GLY A 15 37.66 15.10 10.81
CA GLY A 15 36.48 15.30 9.94
C GLY A 15 36.34 14.23 8.85
N PHE A 16 37.44 13.87 8.19
CA PHE A 16 37.45 12.83 7.17
C PHE A 16 37.15 11.45 7.74
N THR A 17 37.71 11.09 8.89
CA THR A 17 37.48 9.78 9.51
C THR A 17 36.06 9.61 10.03
N THR A 18 35.47 10.66 10.61
CA THR A 18 34.06 10.62 11.05
C THR A 18 33.11 10.57 9.87
N ALA A 19 33.35 11.33 8.80
CA ALA A 19 32.55 11.28 7.58
C ALA A 19 32.65 9.90 6.89
N ALA A 20 33.83 9.32 6.80
CA ALA A 20 34.03 7.98 6.24
C ALA A 20 33.36 6.88 7.10
N ALA A 21 33.41 6.99 8.42
CA ALA A 21 32.76 6.06 9.33
C ALA A 21 31.22 6.12 9.23
N THR A 22 30.64 7.32 9.09
CA THR A 22 29.18 7.47 8.91
C THR A 22 28.72 6.93 7.57
N ILE A 23 29.47 7.13 6.50
CA ILE A 23 29.16 6.57 5.18
C ILE A 23 29.28 5.03 5.21
N ALA A 24 30.31 4.48 5.83
CA ALA A 24 30.49 3.04 5.95
C ALA A 24 29.42 2.37 6.82
N ALA A 25 28.97 3.04 7.90
CA ALA A 25 27.92 2.55 8.78
C ALA A 25 26.50 2.65 8.13
N SER A 26 26.30 3.55 7.16
CA SER A 26 25.01 3.71 6.47
C SER A 26 24.76 2.65 5.40
N CYS A 27 25.77 1.93 4.96
CA CYS A 27 25.66 0.83 4.01
C CYS A 27 25.38 -0.50 4.73
N GLU A 28 24.25 -0.64 5.41
CA GLU A 28 23.73 -1.97 5.71
C GLU A 28 23.29 -2.63 4.40
N THR A 29 24.19 -3.43 3.83
CA THR A 29 23.80 -4.36 2.79
C THR A 29 22.86 -5.38 3.41
N GLN A 30 21.56 -5.19 3.18
CA GLN A 30 20.59 -6.22 3.52
C GLN A 30 20.99 -7.49 2.77
N VAL A 31 21.54 -8.44 3.50
CA VAL A 31 21.84 -9.78 2.97
C VAL A 31 20.50 -10.44 2.67
N ARG A 32 20.04 -10.33 1.44
CA ARG A 32 18.85 -11.05 0.97
C ARG A 32 19.26 -12.49 0.77
N LYS A 33 18.80 -13.36 1.66
CA LYS A 33 18.93 -14.80 1.47
C LYS A 33 18.02 -15.19 0.29
N ALA A 34 18.58 -15.65 -0.82
CA ALA A 34 17.83 -16.30 -1.87
C ALA A 34 17.38 -17.67 -1.34
N ILE A 35 16.08 -17.85 -1.13
CA ILE A 35 15.52 -19.15 -0.80
C ILE A 35 15.08 -19.76 -2.15
N PRO A 36 15.72 -20.87 -2.61
CA PRO A 36 15.31 -21.52 -3.82
C PRO A 36 13.92 -22.15 -3.64
N TYR A 37 13.15 -22.22 -4.73
CA TYR A 37 11.90 -22.94 -4.72
C TYR A 37 12.15 -24.43 -4.48
N ALA A 38 11.45 -25.04 -3.53
CA ALA A 38 11.43 -26.49 -3.38
C ALA A 38 10.72 -27.15 -4.59
N ILE A 39 9.63 -26.51 -5.06
CA ILE A 39 8.94 -26.86 -6.30
C ILE A 39 8.76 -25.53 -7.07
N LYS A 40 9.39 -25.41 -8.22
CA LYS A 40 9.27 -24.22 -9.05
C LYS A 40 7.85 -24.15 -9.64
N PRO A 41 7.11 -23.05 -9.47
CA PRO A 41 5.85 -22.85 -10.18
C PRO A 41 6.06 -22.83 -11.69
N GLU A 42 5.14 -23.42 -12.43
CA GLU A 42 5.29 -23.66 -13.89
C GLU A 42 5.58 -22.37 -14.68
N ASN A 43 4.93 -21.28 -14.29
CA ASN A 43 4.98 -19.99 -15.00
C ASN A 43 5.94 -18.96 -14.38
N VAL A 44 6.77 -19.36 -13.40
CA VAL A 44 7.70 -18.43 -12.74
C VAL A 44 9.12 -18.75 -13.12
N THR A 45 9.78 -17.82 -13.79
CA THR A 45 11.24 -17.87 -14.00
C THR A 45 11.89 -16.87 -13.04
N PRO A 46 12.77 -17.33 -12.11
CA PRO A 46 13.44 -16.44 -11.19
C PRO A 46 14.14 -15.28 -11.92
N GLY A 47 13.91 -14.06 -11.46
CA GLY A 47 14.48 -12.88 -12.07
C GLY A 47 13.70 -12.30 -13.26
N VAL A 48 12.76 -13.04 -13.84
CA VAL A 48 11.92 -12.56 -14.95
C VAL A 48 10.58 -12.07 -14.38
N PRO A 49 10.19 -10.80 -14.63
CA PRO A 49 8.91 -10.29 -14.15
C PRO A 49 7.75 -10.88 -14.93
N LEU A 50 6.65 -11.13 -14.23
CA LEU A 50 5.35 -11.47 -14.81
C LEU A 50 4.43 -10.24 -14.77
N MET A 51 3.53 -10.15 -15.75
CA MET A 51 2.54 -9.09 -15.86
C MET A 51 1.16 -9.66 -15.58
N PHE A 52 0.41 -8.98 -14.69
CA PHE A 52 -0.97 -9.35 -14.37
C PHE A 52 -1.89 -8.17 -14.68
N ALA A 53 -2.93 -8.40 -15.47
CA ALA A 53 -3.98 -7.42 -15.68
C ALA A 53 -4.83 -7.28 -14.41
N SER A 54 -5.09 -6.04 -14.02
CA SER A 54 -5.87 -5.68 -12.84
C SER A 54 -6.56 -4.34 -13.06
N THR A 55 -7.35 -3.92 -12.09
CA THR A 55 -7.94 -2.59 -12.05
C THR A 55 -7.53 -1.89 -10.77
N TYR A 56 -6.98 -0.70 -10.90
CA TYR A 56 -6.78 0.19 -9.76
C TYR A 56 -8.08 0.91 -9.47
N VAL A 57 -8.51 0.87 -8.21
CA VAL A 57 -9.71 1.58 -7.74
C VAL A 57 -9.34 2.43 -6.53
N ASP A 58 -9.62 3.72 -6.61
CA ASP A 58 -9.44 4.64 -5.49
C ASP A 58 -10.42 5.81 -5.62
N GLY A 59 -11.33 5.93 -4.64
CA GLY A 59 -12.41 6.92 -4.70
C GLY A 59 -13.26 6.75 -5.96
N GLY A 60 -13.38 7.81 -6.76
CA GLY A 60 -14.14 7.82 -8.01
C GLY A 60 -13.38 7.28 -9.23
N GLU A 61 -12.12 6.88 -9.11
CA GLU A 61 -11.32 6.40 -10.23
C GLU A 61 -11.30 4.88 -10.31
N ALA A 62 -11.48 4.34 -11.52
CA ALA A 62 -11.27 2.93 -11.83
C ALA A 62 -10.46 2.84 -13.14
N VAL A 63 -9.20 2.46 -13.04
CA VAL A 63 -8.25 2.48 -14.16
C VAL A 63 -7.69 1.08 -14.40
N PRO A 64 -7.82 0.54 -15.62
CA PRO A 64 -7.18 -0.72 -16.00
C PRO A 64 -5.66 -0.60 -15.97
N VAL A 65 -5.02 -1.50 -15.24
CA VAL A 65 -3.58 -1.48 -15.04
C VAL A 65 -2.95 -2.84 -15.30
N LEU A 66 -1.66 -2.84 -15.57
CA LEU A 66 -0.81 -4.02 -15.57
C LEU A 66 0.11 -3.96 -14.35
N VAL A 67 0.02 -4.98 -13.53
CA VAL A 67 0.86 -5.13 -12.35
C VAL A 67 2.04 -6.02 -12.70
N ARG A 68 3.22 -5.44 -12.69
CA ARG A 68 4.46 -6.18 -12.86
C ARG A 68 4.86 -6.78 -11.53
N THR A 69 4.99 -8.10 -11.50
CA THR A 69 5.41 -8.84 -10.30
C THR A 69 6.73 -9.55 -10.53
N ARG A 70 7.49 -9.71 -9.48
CA ARG A 70 8.69 -10.53 -9.48
C ARG A 70 8.61 -11.49 -8.31
N GLU A 71 8.60 -12.78 -8.61
CA GLU A 71 8.51 -13.83 -7.60
C GLU A 71 7.35 -13.63 -6.62
N GLY A 72 6.16 -13.30 -7.15
CA GLY A 72 4.95 -13.03 -6.38
C GLY A 72 4.87 -11.65 -5.71
N ARG A 73 5.88 -10.78 -5.92
CA ARG A 73 5.89 -9.43 -5.34
C ARG A 73 5.57 -8.38 -6.41
N PRO A 74 4.54 -7.58 -6.25
CA PRO A 74 4.30 -6.42 -7.10
C PRO A 74 5.47 -5.43 -7.00
N ILE A 75 6.06 -5.06 -8.13
CA ILE A 75 7.22 -4.15 -8.18
C ILE A 75 6.92 -2.87 -8.94
N LYS A 76 5.94 -2.88 -9.83
CA LYS A 76 5.53 -1.71 -10.62
C LYS A 76 4.08 -1.84 -11.06
N ILE A 77 3.41 -0.72 -11.17
CA ILE A 77 2.09 -0.60 -11.81
C ILE A 77 2.26 0.23 -13.08
N GLU A 78 1.74 -0.29 -14.17
CA GLU A 78 1.75 0.34 -15.50
C GLU A 78 0.31 0.43 -16.02
N GLY A 79 0.03 1.34 -16.94
CA GLY A 79 -1.26 1.38 -17.62
C GLY A 79 -1.43 0.16 -18.51
N ASN A 80 -2.66 -0.30 -18.66
CA ASN A 80 -2.97 -1.40 -19.56
C ASN A 80 -3.20 -0.85 -20.98
N TRP A 81 -2.24 -1.08 -21.87
CA TRP A 81 -2.31 -0.64 -23.28
C TRP A 81 -3.29 -1.43 -24.13
N ASP A 82 -3.74 -2.60 -23.69
CA ASP A 82 -4.82 -3.34 -24.33
C ASP A 82 -6.22 -2.79 -23.98
N SER A 83 -6.28 -1.87 -23.02
CA SER A 83 -7.52 -1.21 -22.63
C SER A 83 -7.88 -0.11 -23.64
N LYS A 84 -9.02 -0.26 -24.30
CA LYS A 84 -9.57 0.77 -25.19
C LYS A 84 -10.01 2.03 -24.46
N LEU A 85 -10.14 1.98 -23.14
CA LEU A 85 -10.57 3.11 -22.32
C LEU A 85 -9.43 4.08 -22.02
N THR A 86 -8.26 3.56 -21.72
CA THR A 86 -7.13 4.36 -21.24
C THR A 86 -5.91 4.31 -22.16
N GLU A 87 -5.88 3.35 -23.09
CA GLU A 87 -4.76 3.17 -24.05
C GLU A 87 -3.38 3.19 -23.39
N GLY A 88 -3.28 2.63 -22.17
CA GLY A 88 -2.06 2.63 -21.40
C GLY A 88 -1.80 3.89 -20.56
N ALA A 89 -2.69 4.88 -20.59
CA ALA A 89 -2.56 6.05 -19.76
C ALA A 89 -2.73 5.70 -18.26
N THR A 90 -1.91 6.33 -17.43
CA THR A 90 -1.97 6.18 -15.97
C THR A 90 -1.41 7.43 -15.29
N THR A 91 -1.68 7.60 -14.01
CA THR A 91 -1.21 8.75 -13.23
C THR A 91 -0.03 8.38 -12.33
N ALA A 92 0.74 9.36 -11.90
CA ALA A 92 1.82 9.16 -10.95
C ALA A 92 1.32 8.55 -9.63
N ARG A 93 0.10 8.92 -9.18
CA ARG A 93 -0.55 8.36 -8.00
C ARG A 93 -0.78 6.85 -8.15
N ILE A 94 -1.31 6.43 -9.28
CA ILE A 94 -1.55 5.01 -9.58
C ILE A 94 -0.23 4.24 -9.60
N GLN A 95 0.79 4.76 -10.29
CA GLN A 95 2.11 4.12 -10.34
C GLN A 95 2.77 4.06 -8.97
N GLY A 96 2.63 5.11 -8.16
CA GLY A 96 3.18 5.18 -6.81
C GLY A 96 2.45 4.30 -5.80
N SER A 97 1.21 3.88 -6.07
CA SER A 97 0.39 3.09 -5.12
C SER A 97 1.00 1.73 -4.76
N VAL A 98 1.90 1.19 -5.59
CA VAL A 98 2.64 -0.03 -5.25
C VAL A 98 3.43 0.11 -3.95
N LEU A 99 3.87 1.32 -3.60
CA LEU A 99 4.62 1.59 -2.38
C LEU A 99 3.77 1.37 -1.13
N ASN A 100 2.45 1.56 -1.21
CA ASN A 100 1.53 1.34 -0.09
C ASN A 100 1.54 -0.12 0.39
N LEU A 101 1.88 -1.07 -0.48
CA LEU A 101 2.00 -2.48 -0.11
C LEU A 101 3.22 -2.75 0.79
N TYR A 102 4.24 -1.90 0.69
CA TYR A 102 5.52 -2.03 1.40
C TYR A 102 5.68 -1.03 2.53
N ASP A 103 4.67 -0.19 2.77
CA ASP A 103 4.67 0.74 3.89
C ASP A 103 4.67 -0.03 5.22
N ALA A 104 5.67 0.23 6.05
CA ALA A 104 5.78 -0.37 7.38
C ALA A 104 4.68 0.10 8.33
N ALA A 105 4.15 1.31 8.12
CA ALA A 105 3.08 1.90 8.92
C ALA A 105 1.68 1.43 8.51
N ARG A 106 1.54 0.66 7.44
CA ARG A 106 0.24 0.16 7.01
C ARG A 106 -0.37 -0.77 8.07
N ILE A 107 -1.67 -0.61 8.30
CA ILE A 107 -2.45 -1.51 9.17
C ILE A 107 -2.46 -2.92 8.57
N LYS A 108 -1.97 -3.91 9.31
CA LYS A 108 -1.84 -5.30 8.86
C LYS A 108 -2.94 -6.21 9.37
N PHE A 109 -3.55 -5.82 10.48
CA PHE A 109 -4.55 -6.60 11.20
C PHE A 109 -5.73 -5.71 11.58
N PRO A 110 -6.92 -6.29 11.84
CA PRO A 110 -8.02 -5.54 12.41
C PRO A 110 -7.60 -4.92 13.76
N MET A 111 -8.08 -3.72 14.02
CA MET A 111 -7.74 -2.97 15.23
C MET A 111 -9.02 -2.66 16.00
N LEU A 112 -8.99 -2.85 17.32
CA LEU A 112 -10.03 -2.46 18.23
C LEU A 112 -9.39 -1.65 19.38
N ASP A 113 -9.84 -0.42 19.59
CA ASP A 113 -9.29 0.51 20.59
C ASP A 113 -7.76 0.68 20.51
N GLY A 114 -7.24 0.73 19.28
CA GLY A 114 -5.80 0.87 19.01
C GLY A 114 -4.97 -0.40 19.28
N LYS A 115 -5.60 -1.52 19.57
CA LYS A 115 -4.95 -2.83 19.78
C LYS A 115 -5.29 -3.79 18.64
N GLU A 116 -4.37 -4.68 18.34
CA GLU A 116 -4.58 -5.78 17.39
C GLU A 116 -5.72 -6.68 17.86
N SER A 117 -6.62 -7.02 16.93
CA SER A 117 -7.80 -7.85 17.17
C SER A 117 -7.98 -8.87 16.06
N THR A 118 -9.03 -9.68 16.13
CA THR A 118 -9.43 -10.64 15.10
C THR A 118 -10.70 -10.19 14.39
N TRP A 119 -10.89 -10.61 13.15
CA TRP A 119 -12.12 -10.35 12.40
C TRP A 119 -13.35 -10.89 13.14
N GLU A 120 -13.27 -12.08 13.74
CA GLU A 120 -14.36 -12.68 14.50
C GLU A 120 -14.82 -11.79 15.66
N THR A 121 -13.87 -11.17 16.38
CA THR A 121 -14.19 -10.27 17.49
C THR A 121 -14.88 -9.00 16.98
N ILE A 122 -14.38 -8.43 15.89
CA ILE A 122 -14.95 -7.20 15.31
C ILE A 122 -16.34 -7.47 14.73
N ASP A 123 -16.51 -8.56 13.96
CA ASP A 123 -17.78 -8.93 13.37
C ASP A 123 -18.86 -9.20 14.45
N LYS A 124 -18.47 -9.88 15.53
CA LYS A 124 -19.35 -10.10 16.67
C LYS A 124 -19.78 -8.78 17.31
N MET A 125 -18.83 -7.91 17.62
CA MET A 125 -19.10 -6.59 18.20
C MET A 125 -20.02 -5.77 17.29
N MET A 126 -19.74 -5.71 15.98
CA MET A 126 -20.57 -4.98 15.02
C MET A 126 -21.99 -5.55 14.95
N THR A 127 -22.13 -6.87 14.93
CA THR A 127 -23.42 -7.54 14.88
C THR A 127 -24.26 -7.29 16.14
N GLU A 128 -23.63 -7.18 17.31
CA GLU A 128 -24.30 -6.90 18.57
C GLU A 128 -24.62 -5.40 18.75
N THR A 129 -23.74 -4.53 18.27
CA THR A 129 -23.85 -3.08 18.51
C THR A 129 -24.77 -2.37 17.51
N LEU A 130 -24.67 -2.70 16.20
CA LEU A 130 -25.42 -1.99 15.16
C LEU A 130 -26.94 -2.04 15.32
N PRO A 131 -27.57 -3.17 15.71
CA PRO A 131 -29.04 -3.23 15.86
C PRO A 131 -29.59 -2.35 16.97
N VAL A 132 -28.78 -2.06 18.02
CA VAL A 132 -29.19 -1.27 19.19
C VAL A 132 -28.62 0.14 19.16
N ALA A 133 -27.77 0.45 18.17
CA ALA A 133 -27.20 1.78 18.00
C ALA A 133 -28.29 2.83 17.69
N GLY A 134 -28.05 4.05 18.10
CA GLY A 134 -28.83 5.22 17.69
C GLY A 134 -28.68 5.50 16.18
N PRO A 135 -28.66 6.76 15.76
CA PRO A 135 -28.48 7.08 14.34
C PRO A 135 -27.12 6.57 13.84
N ILE A 136 -27.15 5.76 12.76
CA ILE A 136 -25.98 5.23 12.10
C ILE A 136 -25.69 6.08 10.86
N TYR A 137 -24.45 6.51 10.69
CA TYR A 137 -24.00 7.22 9.49
C TYR A 137 -22.98 6.39 8.76
N LEU A 138 -23.33 5.96 7.53
CA LEU A 138 -22.43 5.31 6.59
C LEU A 138 -21.82 6.38 5.68
N VAL A 139 -20.55 6.70 5.91
CA VAL A 139 -19.83 7.71 5.13
C VAL A 139 -18.93 7.02 4.11
N THR A 140 -19.09 7.36 2.84
CA THR A 140 -18.28 6.80 1.74
C THR A 140 -17.79 7.92 0.83
N SER A 141 -16.79 7.64 0.00
CA SER A 141 -16.54 8.40 -1.22
C SER A 141 -17.64 8.10 -2.26
N SER A 142 -17.57 8.73 -3.42
CA SER A 142 -18.48 8.44 -4.55
C SER A 142 -18.51 6.95 -4.88
N VAL A 143 -19.71 6.38 -4.89
CA VAL A 143 -19.94 4.96 -5.16
C VAL A 143 -20.29 4.78 -6.64
N ASN A 144 -19.29 4.41 -7.45
CA ASN A 144 -19.44 4.24 -8.90
C ASN A 144 -19.70 2.79 -9.32
N SER A 145 -19.48 1.84 -8.42
CA SER A 145 -19.73 0.42 -8.68
C SER A 145 -21.16 0.02 -8.34
N ILE A 146 -21.83 -0.67 -9.27
CA ILE A 146 -23.19 -1.19 -9.07
C ILE A 146 -23.26 -2.11 -7.86
N SER A 147 -22.27 -3.02 -7.71
CA SER A 147 -22.21 -3.94 -6.57
C SER A 147 -22.00 -3.23 -5.23
N SER A 148 -21.20 -2.15 -5.21
CA SER A 148 -21.03 -1.36 -4.00
C SER A 148 -22.28 -0.56 -3.66
N ALA A 149 -22.97 -0.03 -4.66
CA ALA A 149 -24.26 0.67 -4.45
C ALA A 149 -25.32 -0.28 -3.90
N ASP A 150 -25.38 -1.51 -4.42
CA ASP A 150 -26.30 -2.54 -3.91
C ASP A 150 -25.97 -2.93 -2.47
N ALA A 151 -24.69 -3.11 -2.13
CA ALA A 151 -24.26 -3.39 -0.75
C ALA A 151 -24.64 -2.26 0.22
N VAL A 152 -24.49 -1.01 -0.19
CA VAL A 152 -24.93 0.17 0.58
C VAL A 152 -26.45 0.15 0.76
N ALA A 153 -27.22 -0.14 -0.29
CA ALA A 153 -28.67 -0.20 -0.24
C ALA A 153 -29.14 -1.32 0.70
N GLN A 154 -28.51 -2.49 0.65
CA GLN A 154 -28.79 -3.61 1.57
C GLN A 154 -28.47 -3.24 3.02
N PHE A 155 -27.36 -2.56 3.26
CA PHE A 155 -26.99 -2.10 4.60
C PHE A 155 -28.03 -1.13 5.17
N VAL A 156 -28.41 -0.10 4.40
CA VAL A 156 -29.42 0.89 4.80
C VAL A 156 -30.79 0.22 4.99
N GLY A 157 -31.14 -0.74 4.13
CA GLY A 157 -32.37 -1.52 4.28
C GLY A 157 -32.40 -2.38 5.54
N LYS A 158 -31.25 -2.94 5.93
CA LYS A 158 -31.13 -3.75 7.15
C LYS A 158 -31.20 -2.92 8.44
N TYR A 159 -30.69 -1.69 8.41
CA TYR A 159 -30.63 -0.77 9.55
C TYR A 159 -31.43 0.51 9.25
N PRO A 160 -32.72 0.61 9.62
CA PRO A 160 -33.55 1.77 9.27
C PRO A 160 -33.08 3.11 9.85
N SER A 161 -32.28 3.07 10.90
CA SER A 161 -31.64 4.27 11.49
C SER A 161 -30.41 4.74 10.68
N ALA A 162 -29.97 3.95 9.69
CA ALA A 162 -28.79 4.26 8.91
C ALA A 162 -29.07 5.31 7.83
N LYS A 163 -28.15 6.25 7.70
CA LYS A 163 -28.12 7.26 6.62
C LYS A 163 -26.81 7.13 5.86
N HIS A 164 -26.90 7.03 4.55
CA HIS A 164 -25.73 7.08 3.68
C HIS A 164 -25.38 8.53 3.34
N ILE A 165 -24.13 8.90 3.53
CA ILE A 165 -23.56 10.21 3.23
C ILE A 165 -22.36 9.98 2.32
N MET A 166 -22.36 10.63 1.15
CA MET A 166 -21.21 10.65 0.25
C MET A 166 -20.40 11.92 0.47
N TYR A 167 -19.09 11.77 0.61
CA TYR A 167 -18.16 12.88 0.73
C TYR A 167 -16.87 12.58 -0.03
N ASP A 168 -16.58 13.41 -1.02
CA ASP A 168 -15.34 13.35 -1.79
C ASP A 168 -14.41 14.48 -1.35
N ALA A 169 -13.23 14.12 -0.86
CA ALA A 169 -12.21 15.08 -0.45
C ALA A 169 -11.54 15.77 -1.67
N ILE A 170 -11.66 15.15 -2.86
CA ILE A 170 -11.10 15.65 -4.12
C ILE A 170 -12.24 15.72 -5.13
N SER A 171 -12.40 16.88 -5.77
CA SER A 171 -13.33 17.01 -6.91
C SER A 171 -12.72 16.34 -8.14
N TYR A 172 -13.50 15.48 -8.78
CA TYR A 172 -13.15 14.82 -10.05
C TYR A 172 -13.87 15.48 -11.25
N SER A 173 -14.42 16.65 -11.05
CA SER A 173 -15.10 17.44 -12.10
C SER A 173 -14.14 18.30 -12.92
#